data_d8a4cc7e30e70334928ee66607725238
#
_entry.id   d8a4cc7e30e70334928ee66607725238
#
_cell.length_a   1.000
_cell.length_b   1.000
_cell.length_c   1.000
_cell.angle_alpha   90.00
_cell.angle_beta   90.00
_cell.angle_gamma   90.00
#
_symmetry.space_group_name_H-M   'P 1'
#
loop_
_entity.id
_entity.type
_entity.pdbx_description
1 polymer ?
#
loop_
_entity_poly.entity_id
_entity_poly.type
_entity_poly.pdbx_seq_one_letter_code
_entity_poly.pdbx_strand_id
1 'polypeptide(L)'
;MIAWVYRAARACSLLDQVLIATDSDEVLEFANAHNLAAVFTPEDCASGTDRVHAVAESIGADIYVNIQGDEPLVRPEHLDALLEPMARPEVEVSTVAVRCAPDQINNPNAVKVVTAQDGRALYFSRATIPYDRDNARGIAYRKHLGIYAYRRDALQRFPKLPPSSLEAAEKLEQLRFLENGIDIYVGETPYDTIGVDTEEDLRTVEAILSKDR
;
A
#
# COMPACT_ATOMS: atom_id res chain seq x y z
N MET A 1 9.09 13.50 6.03
CA MET A 1 8.22 12.58 5.25
C MET A 1 6.94 12.25 5.98
N ILE A 2 6.95 11.57 7.10
CA ILE A 2 5.76 11.03 7.81
C ILE A 2 4.62 12.05 8.01
N ALA A 3 4.95 13.34 8.26
CA ALA A 3 3.94 14.38 8.42
C ALA A 3 3.17 14.69 7.12
N TRP A 4 3.76 14.48 5.95
CA TRP A 4 3.08 14.63 4.67
C TRP A 4 2.08 13.50 4.47
N VAL A 5 2.52 12.25 4.68
CA VAL A 5 1.66 11.07 4.61
C VAL A 5 0.49 11.20 5.58
N TYR A 6 0.76 11.57 6.85
CA TYR A 6 -0.27 11.78 7.86
C TYR A 6 -1.32 12.83 7.44
N ARG A 7 -0.87 13.98 6.91
CA ARG A 7 -1.77 15.05 6.48
C ARG A 7 -2.62 14.63 5.28
N ALA A 8 -2.03 13.93 4.31
CA ALA A 8 -2.76 13.41 3.16
C ALA A 8 -3.83 12.39 3.59
N ALA A 9 -3.48 11.47 4.49
CA ALA A 9 -4.44 10.53 5.07
C ALA A 9 -5.55 11.25 5.84
N ARG A 10 -5.23 12.26 6.66
CA ARG A 10 -6.21 13.07 7.40
C ARG A 10 -7.15 13.89 6.50
N ALA A 11 -6.74 14.18 5.28
CA ALA A 11 -7.58 14.90 4.31
C ALA A 11 -8.63 13.99 3.63
N CYS A 12 -8.47 12.66 3.71
CA CYS A 12 -9.47 11.71 3.22
C CYS A 12 -10.66 11.65 4.19
N SER A 13 -11.85 11.98 3.69
CA SER A 13 -13.09 12.01 4.49
C SER A 13 -13.64 10.62 4.83
N LEU A 14 -13.10 9.56 4.21
CA LEU A 14 -13.51 8.17 4.45
C LEU A 14 -12.79 7.54 5.64
N LEU A 15 -11.78 8.22 6.22
CA LEU A 15 -11.03 7.73 7.37
C LEU A 15 -11.52 8.43 8.66
N ASP A 16 -12.02 7.65 9.60
CA ASP A 16 -12.46 8.16 10.91
C ASP A 16 -11.26 8.57 11.77
N GLN A 17 -10.17 7.80 11.71
CA GLN A 17 -8.97 7.99 12.52
C GLN A 17 -7.71 7.74 11.70
N VAL A 18 -6.67 8.53 11.94
CA VAL A 18 -5.33 8.35 11.36
C VAL A 18 -4.32 8.35 12.50
N LEU A 19 -3.42 7.37 12.49
CA LEU A 19 -2.37 7.19 13.50
C LEU A 19 -1.03 6.91 12.82
N ILE A 20 0.04 7.42 13.40
CA ILE A 20 1.40 6.97 13.09
C ILE A 20 1.69 5.78 13.98
N ALA A 21 1.91 4.61 13.40
CA ALA A 21 2.33 3.41 14.11
C ALA A 21 3.85 3.24 13.97
N THR A 22 4.58 3.22 15.06
CA THR A 22 6.05 3.21 15.04
C THR A 22 6.63 2.51 16.27
N ASP A 23 7.83 1.95 16.12
CA ASP A 23 8.70 1.42 17.17
C ASP A 23 9.84 2.40 17.53
N SER A 24 9.89 3.58 16.90
CA SER A 24 10.91 4.60 17.13
C SER A 24 10.42 5.66 18.11
N ASP A 25 11.14 5.84 19.22
CA ASP A 25 10.91 6.91 20.17
C ASP A 25 11.10 8.29 19.51
N GLU A 26 12.06 8.42 18.59
CA GLU A 26 12.31 9.68 17.85
C GLU A 26 11.07 10.07 17.00
N VAL A 27 10.43 9.09 16.35
CA VAL A 27 9.20 9.34 15.58
C VAL A 27 8.05 9.71 16.49
N LEU A 28 7.94 9.09 17.68
CA LEU A 28 6.91 9.45 18.67
C LEU A 28 7.13 10.87 19.21
N GLU A 29 8.37 11.25 19.53
CA GLU A 29 8.69 12.60 19.98
C GLU A 29 8.36 13.63 18.89
N PHE A 30 8.74 13.35 17.65
CA PHE A 30 8.37 14.17 16.49
C PHE A 30 6.86 14.32 16.35
N ALA A 31 6.12 13.23 16.43
CA ALA A 31 4.67 13.24 16.32
C ALA A 31 4.02 14.10 17.41
N ASN A 32 4.46 13.91 18.66
CA ASN A 32 3.98 14.69 19.81
C ASN A 32 4.28 16.20 19.64
N ALA A 33 5.49 16.54 19.22
CA ALA A 33 5.89 17.93 18.99
C ALA A 33 5.06 18.63 17.90
N HIS A 34 4.49 17.86 16.97
CA HIS A 34 3.71 18.37 15.84
C HIS A 34 2.20 18.11 15.98
N ASN A 35 1.72 17.64 17.14
CA ASN A 35 0.33 17.28 17.42
C ASN A 35 -0.22 16.25 16.41
N LEU A 36 0.58 15.27 16.00
CA LEU A 36 0.17 14.14 15.19
C LEU A 36 -0.15 12.96 16.12
N ALA A 37 -1.29 12.29 15.88
CA ALA A 37 -1.63 11.12 16.66
C ALA A 37 -0.67 9.96 16.31
N ALA A 38 -0.09 9.35 17.33
CA ALA A 38 0.86 8.25 17.17
C ALA A 38 0.64 7.18 18.24
N VAL A 39 1.05 5.96 17.93
CA VAL A 39 1.02 4.81 18.84
C VAL A 39 2.33 4.03 18.72
N PHE A 40 2.85 3.59 19.86
CA PHE A 40 4.00 2.70 19.89
C PHE A 40 3.57 1.28 19.51
N THR A 41 4.38 0.63 18.70
CA THR A 41 4.16 -0.77 18.28
C THR A 41 5.42 -1.58 18.55
N PRO A 42 5.33 -2.91 18.75
CA PRO A 42 6.48 -3.75 19.01
C PRO A 42 7.56 -3.65 17.90
N GLU A 43 8.83 -3.75 18.30
CA GLU A 43 9.98 -3.73 17.38
C GLU A 43 10.07 -5.00 16.51
N ASP A 44 9.47 -6.11 16.97
CA ASP A 44 9.49 -7.40 16.31
C ASP A 44 8.43 -7.55 15.19
N CYS A 45 7.72 -6.49 14.85
CA CYS A 45 6.83 -6.48 13.69
C CYS A 45 7.66 -6.70 12.41
N ALA A 46 7.49 -7.87 11.77
CA ALA A 46 8.26 -8.27 10.61
C ALA A 46 7.91 -7.45 9.34
N SER A 47 6.73 -6.84 9.31
CA SER A 47 6.21 -6.12 8.15
C SER A 47 5.26 -4.98 8.54
N GLY A 48 4.89 -4.16 7.55
CA GLY A 48 3.86 -3.13 7.72
C GLY A 48 2.50 -3.72 8.08
N THR A 49 2.14 -4.88 7.54
CA THR A 49 0.89 -5.58 7.87
C THR A 49 0.90 -6.09 9.32
N ASP A 50 2.02 -6.65 9.79
CA ASP A 50 2.14 -7.06 11.20
C ASP A 50 2.02 -5.86 12.13
N ARG A 51 2.58 -4.70 11.76
CA ARG A 51 2.46 -3.47 12.54
C ARG A 51 1.03 -2.96 12.61
N VAL A 52 0.28 -2.98 11.50
CA VAL A 52 -1.15 -2.64 11.50
C VAL A 52 -1.95 -3.65 12.32
N HIS A 53 -1.59 -4.95 12.27
CA HIS A 53 -2.21 -5.97 13.11
C HIS A 53 -1.99 -5.68 14.61
N ALA A 54 -0.78 -5.31 15.03
CA ALA A 54 -0.50 -4.95 16.41
C ALA A 54 -1.35 -3.75 16.89
N VAL A 55 -1.57 -2.76 16.02
CA VAL A 55 -2.51 -1.65 16.30
C VAL A 55 -3.94 -2.15 16.45
N ALA A 56 -4.37 -3.10 15.61
CA ALA A 56 -5.73 -3.64 15.60
C ALA A 56 -6.08 -4.47 16.84
N GLU A 57 -5.09 -4.92 17.61
CA GLU A 57 -5.31 -5.58 18.91
C GLU A 57 -5.84 -4.60 19.98
N SER A 58 -5.49 -3.32 19.88
CA SER A 58 -5.84 -2.28 20.84
C SER A 58 -6.88 -1.29 20.33
N ILE A 59 -6.94 -1.05 19.03
CA ILE A 59 -7.83 -0.08 18.39
C ILE A 59 -8.79 -0.81 17.46
N GLY A 60 -10.08 -0.79 17.83
CA GLY A 60 -11.13 -1.45 17.06
C GLY A 60 -11.59 -0.62 15.86
N ALA A 61 -11.58 -1.22 14.66
CA ALA A 61 -12.19 -0.69 13.45
C ALA A 61 -12.73 -1.84 12.59
N ASP A 62 -13.59 -1.53 11.62
CA ASP A 62 -14.07 -2.50 10.64
C ASP A 62 -13.07 -2.71 9.51
N ILE A 63 -12.39 -1.61 9.12
CA ILE A 63 -11.38 -1.58 8.06
C ILE A 63 -10.14 -0.86 8.59
N TYR A 64 -8.98 -1.43 8.32
CA TYR A 64 -7.67 -0.85 8.61
C TYR A 64 -6.96 -0.53 7.32
N VAL A 65 -6.44 0.70 7.22
CA VAL A 65 -5.66 1.16 6.07
C VAL A 65 -4.19 1.23 6.44
N ASN A 66 -3.35 0.62 5.63
CA ASN A 66 -1.89 0.65 5.76
C ASN A 66 -1.29 1.56 4.68
N ILE A 67 -0.67 2.64 5.11
CA ILE A 67 0.06 3.58 4.25
C ILE A 67 1.49 3.61 4.77
N GLN A 68 2.47 3.35 3.90
CA GLN A 68 3.87 3.40 4.28
C GLN A 68 4.33 4.83 4.56
N GLY A 69 5.16 5.00 5.57
CA GLY A 69 5.64 6.33 6.00
C GLY A 69 6.59 7.02 5.01
N ASP A 70 7.10 6.26 4.06
CA ASP A 70 8.00 6.66 2.97
C ASP A 70 7.29 6.99 1.64
N GLU A 71 5.95 7.09 1.66
CA GLU A 71 5.11 7.44 0.50
C GLU A 71 4.57 8.89 0.57
N PRO A 72 5.42 9.92 0.57
CA PRO A 72 5.00 11.31 0.81
C PRO A 72 4.15 11.93 -0.29
N LEU A 73 4.03 11.28 -1.45
CA LEU A 73 3.16 11.69 -2.56
C LEU A 73 1.78 11.06 -2.52
N VAL A 74 1.45 10.31 -1.46
CA VAL A 74 0.09 9.80 -1.28
C VAL A 74 -0.91 10.96 -1.23
N ARG A 75 -2.08 10.76 -1.82
CA ARG A 75 -3.18 11.74 -1.91
C ARG A 75 -4.49 11.12 -1.45
N PRO A 76 -5.50 11.92 -1.06
CA PRO A 76 -6.82 11.41 -0.74
C PRO A 76 -7.42 10.52 -1.84
N GLU A 77 -7.18 10.84 -3.12
CA GLU A 77 -7.69 10.09 -4.26
C GLU A 77 -7.13 8.66 -4.36
N HIS A 78 -5.93 8.41 -3.80
CA HIS A 78 -5.42 7.04 -3.66
C HIS A 78 -6.26 6.26 -2.64
N LEU A 79 -6.66 6.91 -1.55
CA LEU A 79 -7.46 6.30 -0.49
C LEU A 79 -8.91 6.09 -0.94
N ASP A 80 -9.46 7.00 -1.75
CA ASP A 80 -10.76 6.82 -2.37
C ASP A 80 -10.76 5.58 -3.28
N ALA A 81 -9.75 5.44 -4.16
CA ALA A 81 -9.58 4.27 -5.02
C ALA A 81 -9.34 2.98 -4.23
N LEU A 82 -8.58 3.05 -3.13
CA LEU A 82 -8.32 1.94 -2.23
C LEU A 82 -9.59 1.43 -1.56
N LEU A 83 -10.46 2.34 -1.11
CA LEU A 83 -11.64 2.02 -0.32
C LEU A 83 -12.88 1.72 -1.18
N GLU A 84 -12.88 2.10 -2.47
CA GLU A 84 -13.99 1.80 -3.39
C GLU A 84 -14.34 0.30 -3.42
N PRO A 85 -13.39 -0.64 -3.63
CA PRO A 85 -13.70 -2.08 -3.58
C PRO A 85 -14.23 -2.54 -2.23
N MET A 86 -13.81 -1.91 -1.13
CA MET A 86 -14.22 -2.26 0.23
C MET A 86 -15.69 -1.93 0.53
N ALA A 87 -16.38 -1.18 -0.34
CA ALA A 87 -17.83 -0.97 -0.25
C ALA A 87 -18.61 -2.28 -0.43
N ARG A 88 -18.01 -3.29 -1.06
CA ARG A 88 -18.57 -4.65 -1.19
C ARG A 88 -18.23 -5.46 0.05
N PRO A 89 -19.25 -6.02 0.77
CA PRO A 89 -19.02 -6.75 2.02
C PRO A 89 -18.10 -7.98 1.89
N GLU A 90 -18.09 -8.61 0.73
CA GLU A 90 -17.27 -9.79 0.42
C GLU A 90 -15.79 -9.47 0.19
N VAL A 91 -15.44 -8.21 -0.06
CA VAL A 91 -14.04 -7.79 -0.25
C VAL A 91 -13.36 -7.67 1.09
N GLU A 92 -12.37 -8.53 1.33
CA GLU A 92 -11.63 -8.58 2.58
C GLU A 92 -10.33 -7.76 2.54
N VAL A 93 -9.68 -7.68 1.36
CA VAL A 93 -8.42 -6.96 1.15
C VAL A 93 -8.50 -6.17 -0.15
N SER A 94 -8.06 -4.93 -0.11
CA SER A 94 -7.89 -4.10 -1.31
C SER A 94 -6.52 -3.44 -1.35
N THR A 95 -6.13 -3.06 -2.55
CA THR A 95 -4.93 -2.29 -2.85
C THR A 95 -5.17 -1.37 -4.03
N VAL A 96 -4.16 -0.62 -4.44
CA VAL A 96 -4.26 0.37 -5.52
C VAL A 96 -3.25 0.09 -6.62
N ALA A 97 -3.64 0.40 -7.84
CA ALA A 97 -2.74 0.41 -8.99
C ALA A 97 -2.91 1.67 -9.84
N VAL A 98 -1.85 2.00 -10.54
CA VAL A 98 -1.81 3.08 -11.52
C VAL A 98 -1.37 2.52 -12.87
N ARG A 99 -1.67 3.22 -13.96
CA ARG A 99 -1.09 2.88 -15.25
C ARG A 99 0.43 2.97 -15.18
N CYS A 100 1.12 1.86 -15.47
CA CYS A 100 2.57 1.80 -15.44
C CYS A 100 3.17 2.70 -16.55
N ALA A 101 4.08 3.58 -16.18
CA ALA A 101 4.83 4.40 -17.15
C ALA A 101 5.71 3.50 -18.03
N PRO A 102 5.91 3.85 -19.33
CA PRO A 102 6.65 2.99 -20.27
C PRO A 102 8.06 2.63 -19.83
N ASP A 103 8.76 3.53 -19.16
CA ASP A 103 10.11 3.34 -18.62
C ASP A 103 10.12 2.45 -17.37
N GLN A 104 8.99 2.29 -16.70
CA GLN A 104 8.84 1.46 -15.49
C GLN A 104 8.40 0.02 -15.79
N ILE A 105 7.96 -0.29 -17.00
CA ILE A 105 7.41 -1.62 -17.34
C ILE A 105 8.42 -2.74 -17.05
N ASN A 106 9.69 -2.52 -17.39
CA ASN A 106 10.77 -3.50 -17.20
C ASN A 106 11.56 -3.31 -15.89
N ASN A 107 11.18 -2.33 -15.06
CA ASN A 107 11.81 -2.08 -13.78
C ASN A 107 11.29 -3.08 -12.74
N PRO A 108 12.13 -3.94 -12.13
CA PRO A 108 11.69 -4.90 -11.11
C PRO A 108 11.24 -4.24 -9.80
N ASN A 109 11.61 -2.98 -9.56
CA ASN A 109 11.15 -2.22 -8.38
C ASN A 109 9.74 -1.68 -8.58
N ALA A 110 9.30 -1.44 -9.80
CA ALA A 110 7.91 -1.18 -10.13
C ALA A 110 7.15 -2.52 -10.21
N VAL A 111 6.48 -2.92 -9.15
CA VAL A 111 5.71 -4.17 -9.11
C VAL A 111 4.52 -4.06 -10.07
N LYS A 112 4.34 -5.07 -10.93
CA LYS A 112 3.19 -5.15 -11.84
C LYS A 112 2.09 -5.99 -11.24
N VAL A 113 0.84 -5.63 -11.54
CA VAL A 113 -0.34 -6.40 -11.17
C VAL A 113 -1.20 -6.67 -12.40
N VAL A 114 -1.72 -7.89 -12.49
CA VAL A 114 -2.74 -8.29 -13.46
C VAL A 114 -4.04 -8.60 -12.72
N THR A 115 -5.16 -8.16 -13.29
CA THR A 115 -6.48 -8.30 -12.65
C THR A 115 -7.45 -9.05 -13.55
N ALA A 116 -8.42 -9.69 -12.94
CA ALA A 116 -9.64 -10.14 -13.60
C ALA A 116 -10.53 -8.93 -13.96
N GLN A 117 -11.59 -9.18 -14.71
CA GLN A 117 -12.51 -8.11 -15.15
C GLN A 117 -13.28 -7.45 -14.00
N ASP A 118 -13.45 -8.15 -12.90
CA ASP A 118 -14.12 -7.67 -11.68
C ASP A 118 -13.19 -6.87 -10.74
N GLY A 119 -11.93 -6.64 -11.15
CA GLY A 119 -10.92 -5.94 -10.37
C GLY A 119 -10.13 -6.81 -9.40
N ARG A 120 -10.43 -8.11 -9.31
CA ARG A 120 -9.68 -9.05 -8.45
C ARG A 120 -8.27 -9.28 -9.01
N ALA A 121 -7.25 -9.16 -8.17
CA ALA A 121 -5.87 -9.43 -8.53
C ALA A 121 -5.70 -10.92 -8.88
N LEU A 122 -5.08 -11.18 -10.03
CA LEU A 122 -4.68 -12.53 -10.44
C LEU A 122 -3.27 -12.85 -9.99
N TYR A 123 -2.37 -11.87 -10.07
CA TYR A 123 -0.99 -12.00 -9.60
C TYR A 123 -0.28 -10.64 -9.52
N PHE A 124 0.71 -10.56 -8.62
CA PHE A 124 1.67 -9.46 -8.51
C PHE A 124 3.06 -9.99 -8.81
N SER A 125 3.86 -9.25 -9.58
CA SER A 125 5.22 -9.67 -9.91
C SER A 125 6.17 -8.49 -10.14
N ARG A 126 7.42 -8.72 -9.80
CA ARG A 126 8.53 -7.84 -10.22
C ARG A 126 8.86 -8.01 -11.69
N ALA A 127 8.54 -9.18 -12.28
CA ALA A 127 8.64 -9.40 -13.71
C ALA A 127 7.62 -8.55 -14.49
N THR A 128 7.86 -8.37 -15.78
CA THR A 128 6.89 -7.74 -16.70
C THR A 128 5.73 -8.70 -16.94
N ILE A 129 4.56 -8.40 -16.39
CA ILE A 129 3.31 -9.13 -16.60
C ILE A 129 2.19 -8.15 -17.01
N PRO A 130 1.29 -8.54 -17.97
CA PRO A 130 1.34 -9.78 -18.75
C PRO A 130 2.52 -9.79 -19.74
N TYR A 131 2.94 -10.98 -20.19
CA TYR A 131 3.95 -11.09 -21.24
C TYR A 131 3.31 -10.76 -22.60
N ASP A 132 3.87 -9.75 -23.28
CA ASP A 132 3.45 -9.36 -24.61
C ASP A 132 4.18 -10.19 -25.67
N ARG A 133 3.56 -11.30 -26.10
CA ARG A 133 4.17 -12.24 -27.03
C ARG A 133 4.46 -11.63 -28.39
N ASP A 134 3.55 -10.80 -28.88
CA ASP A 134 3.54 -10.34 -30.26
C ASP A 134 3.89 -8.84 -30.39
N ASN A 135 4.38 -8.21 -29.32
CA ASN A 135 4.58 -6.75 -29.21
C ASN A 135 3.29 -5.99 -29.63
N ALA A 136 2.16 -6.46 -29.13
CA ALA A 136 0.85 -5.89 -29.42
C ALA A 136 0.75 -4.46 -28.86
N ARG A 137 0.40 -3.51 -29.73
CA ARG A 137 0.16 -2.15 -29.27
C ARG A 137 -1.12 -2.11 -28.41
N GLY A 138 -1.00 -1.51 -27.20
CA GLY A 138 -2.17 -1.20 -26.36
C GLY A 138 -2.34 -2.04 -25.10
N ILE A 139 -1.37 -2.89 -24.73
CA ILE A 139 -1.37 -3.50 -23.40
C ILE A 139 -1.23 -2.41 -22.34
N ALA A 140 -2.19 -2.33 -21.45
CA ALA A 140 -2.13 -1.45 -20.29
C ALA A 140 -1.48 -2.19 -19.13
N TYR A 141 -0.18 -1.98 -18.94
CA TYR A 141 0.50 -2.43 -17.73
C TYR A 141 0.05 -1.61 -16.52
N ARG A 142 -0.15 -2.27 -15.37
CA ARG A 142 -0.51 -1.64 -14.10
C ARG A 142 0.63 -1.78 -13.12
N LYS A 143 1.07 -0.65 -12.56
CA LYS A 143 2.01 -0.57 -11.43
C LYS A 143 1.21 -0.63 -10.15
N HIS A 144 1.51 -1.58 -9.30
CA HIS A 144 0.96 -1.69 -7.95
C HIS A 144 1.55 -0.62 -7.04
N LEU A 145 0.73 -0.01 -6.20
CA LEU A 145 1.13 0.91 -5.14
C LEU A 145 0.98 0.20 -3.79
N GLY A 146 2.00 0.27 -2.93
CA GLY A 146 2.08 -0.47 -1.66
C GLY A 146 1.15 0.02 -0.55
N ILE A 147 -0.08 0.40 -0.89
CA ILE A 147 -1.11 0.87 0.02
C ILE A 147 -2.21 -0.18 0.09
N TYR A 148 -2.67 -0.51 1.29
CA TYR A 148 -3.63 -1.58 1.48
C TYR A 148 -4.76 -1.19 2.43
N ALA A 149 -5.92 -1.79 2.22
CA ALA A 149 -7.00 -1.81 3.20
C ALA A 149 -7.39 -3.26 3.50
N TYR A 150 -7.63 -3.54 4.78
CA TYR A 150 -7.96 -4.87 5.29
C TYR A 150 -9.22 -4.80 6.13
N ARG A 151 -10.16 -5.73 5.93
CA ARG A 151 -11.15 -6.00 6.97
C ARG A 151 -10.47 -6.61 8.18
N ARG A 152 -11.04 -6.37 9.35
CA ARG A 152 -10.51 -6.86 10.62
C ARG A 152 -10.17 -8.35 10.57
N ASP A 153 -11.08 -9.17 10.04
CA ASP A 153 -10.92 -10.64 10.04
C ASP A 153 -9.75 -11.09 9.14
N ALA A 154 -9.58 -10.46 7.96
CA ALA A 154 -8.45 -10.74 7.08
C ALA A 154 -7.13 -10.35 7.74
N LEU A 155 -7.07 -9.18 8.36
CA LEU A 155 -5.89 -8.71 9.08
C LEU A 155 -5.52 -9.63 10.25
N GLN A 156 -6.51 -10.11 11.02
CA GLN A 156 -6.28 -11.04 12.14
C GLN A 156 -5.83 -12.44 11.70
N ARG A 157 -6.17 -12.84 10.47
CA ARG A 157 -5.70 -14.12 9.89
C ARG A 157 -4.27 -14.04 9.37
N PHE A 158 -3.82 -12.89 8.94
CA PHE A 158 -2.53 -12.72 8.24
C PHE A 158 -1.34 -13.33 8.99
N PRO A 159 -1.07 -13.06 10.29
CA PRO A 159 0.06 -13.64 11.01
C PRO A 159 -0.02 -15.16 11.17
N LYS A 160 -1.22 -15.74 10.98
CA LYS A 160 -1.47 -17.18 11.13
C LYS A 160 -1.38 -17.92 9.79
N LEU A 161 -1.26 -17.20 8.67
CA LEU A 161 -1.13 -17.80 7.35
C LEU A 161 0.23 -18.51 7.25
N PRO A 162 0.28 -19.71 6.63
CA PRO A 162 1.55 -20.39 6.40
C PRO A 162 2.47 -19.55 5.51
N PRO A 163 3.81 -19.73 5.65
CA PRO A 163 4.75 -19.06 4.78
C PRO A 163 4.45 -19.29 3.30
N SER A 164 4.55 -18.22 2.51
CA SER A 164 4.25 -18.23 1.09
C SER A 164 5.53 -18.41 0.27
N SER A 165 5.54 -19.39 -0.64
CA SER A 165 6.67 -19.61 -1.55
C SER A 165 6.80 -18.48 -2.56
N LEU A 166 5.68 -17.92 -3.01
CA LEU A 166 5.64 -16.80 -3.95
C LEU A 166 6.09 -15.50 -3.28
N GLU A 167 5.66 -15.25 -2.04
CA GLU A 167 6.16 -14.14 -1.23
C GLU A 167 7.68 -14.20 -1.08
N ALA A 168 8.20 -15.38 -0.75
CA ALA A 168 9.63 -15.56 -0.56
C ALA A 168 10.43 -15.34 -1.85
N ALA A 169 9.90 -15.76 -3.00
CA ALA A 169 10.53 -15.61 -4.31
C ALA A 169 10.51 -14.16 -4.80
N GLU A 170 9.34 -13.51 -4.78
CA GLU A 170 9.14 -12.16 -5.31
C GLU A 170 9.47 -11.06 -4.27
N LYS A 171 9.60 -11.41 -2.98
CA LYS A 171 9.65 -10.44 -1.86
C LYS A 171 8.47 -9.47 -1.88
N LEU A 172 7.29 -10.05 -2.04
CA LEU A 172 6.01 -9.36 -2.10
C LEU A 172 5.04 -10.00 -1.09
N GLU A 173 4.83 -9.32 0.03
CA GLU A 173 4.05 -9.80 1.17
C GLU A 173 2.60 -10.16 0.80
N GLN A 174 1.97 -9.38 -0.08
CA GLN A 174 0.60 -9.60 -0.51
C GLN A 174 0.36 -10.94 -1.20
N LEU A 175 1.40 -11.60 -1.71
CA LEU A 175 1.28 -12.93 -2.31
C LEU A 175 0.92 -13.99 -1.27
N ARG A 176 1.19 -13.75 0.03
CA ARG A 176 0.73 -14.64 1.11
C ARG A 176 -0.80 -14.71 1.17
N PHE A 177 -1.49 -13.60 0.97
CA PHE A 177 -2.96 -13.63 0.88
C PHE A 177 -3.42 -14.48 -0.30
N LEU A 178 -2.90 -14.22 -1.51
CA LEU A 178 -3.31 -14.94 -2.73
C LEU A 178 -3.02 -16.45 -2.65
N GLU A 179 -1.84 -16.86 -2.17
CA GLU A 179 -1.51 -18.30 -2.02
C GLU A 179 -2.41 -19.00 -0.99
N ASN A 180 -2.97 -18.26 -0.05
CA ASN A 180 -3.89 -18.79 0.96
C ASN A 180 -5.37 -18.57 0.62
N GLY A 181 -5.69 -18.24 -0.64
CA GLY A 181 -7.06 -18.13 -1.14
C GLY A 181 -7.82 -16.91 -0.65
N ILE A 182 -7.12 -15.86 -0.19
CA ILE A 182 -7.73 -14.58 0.17
C ILE A 182 -7.56 -13.65 -1.02
N ASP A 183 -8.67 -13.28 -1.63
CA ASP A 183 -8.69 -12.40 -2.80
C ASP A 183 -8.32 -10.96 -2.41
N ILE A 184 -7.54 -10.32 -3.30
CA ILE A 184 -7.19 -8.89 -3.20
C ILE A 184 -7.86 -8.17 -4.36
N TYR A 185 -8.58 -7.11 -4.08
CA TYR A 185 -9.18 -6.27 -5.11
C TYR A 185 -8.36 -5.00 -5.34
N VAL A 186 -8.26 -4.59 -6.61
CA VAL A 186 -7.38 -3.49 -7.02
C VAL A 186 -8.21 -2.31 -7.47
N GLY A 187 -8.15 -1.21 -6.71
CA GLY A 187 -8.65 0.08 -7.15
C GLY A 187 -7.69 0.75 -8.14
N GLU A 188 -8.19 1.51 -9.09
CA GLU A 188 -7.36 2.22 -10.07
C GLU A 188 -7.38 3.73 -9.81
N THR A 189 -6.20 4.36 -9.89
CA THR A 189 -6.04 5.81 -9.79
C THR A 189 -5.18 6.34 -10.94
N PRO A 190 -5.39 7.57 -11.41
CA PRO A 190 -4.48 8.18 -12.38
C PRO A 190 -3.20 8.76 -11.76
N TYR A 191 -3.11 8.83 -10.44
CA TYR A 191 -2.00 9.45 -9.71
C TYR A 191 -0.97 8.38 -9.33
N ASP A 192 0.30 8.60 -9.66
CA ASP A 192 1.42 7.75 -9.25
C ASP A 192 2.01 8.24 -7.93
N THR A 193 2.70 7.32 -7.23
CA THR A 193 3.50 7.62 -6.05
C THR A 193 4.94 7.23 -6.27
N ILE A 194 5.85 7.83 -5.49
CA ILE A 194 7.27 7.49 -5.43
C ILE A 194 7.59 7.24 -3.97
N GLY A 195 7.86 5.97 -3.64
CA GLY A 195 8.42 5.60 -2.34
C GLY A 195 9.85 6.13 -2.23
N VAL A 196 10.23 6.61 -1.06
CA VAL A 196 11.56 7.20 -0.82
C VAL A 196 12.47 6.14 -0.18
N ASP A 197 13.12 5.35 -1.02
CA ASP A 197 14.10 4.33 -0.62
C ASP A 197 15.55 4.85 -0.72
N THR A 198 15.79 5.85 -1.58
CA THR A 198 17.13 6.38 -1.87
C THR A 198 17.17 7.91 -1.74
N GLU A 199 18.40 8.46 -1.67
CA GLU A 199 18.57 9.93 -1.73
C GLU A 199 18.10 10.55 -3.07
N GLU A 200 18.13 9.80 -4.16
CA GLU A 200 17.64 10.24 -5.47
C GLU A 200 16.11 10.37 -5.44
N ASP A 201 15.41 9.38 -4.86
CA ASP A 201 13.97 9.45 -4.65
C ASP A 201 13.58 10.65 -3.79
N LEU A 202 14.32 10.87 -2.70
CA LEU A 202 14.08 12.01 -1.81
C LEU A 202 14.17 13.34 -2.57
N ARG A 203 15.24 13.54 -3.37
CA ARG A 203 15.40 14.76 -4.18
C ARG A 203 14.28 14.93 -5.20
N THR A 204 13.86 13.83 -5.81
CA THR A 204 12.76 13.82 -6.78
C THR A 204 11.46 14.25 -6.13
N VAL A 205 11.15 13.65 -4.99
CA VAL A 205 9.94 13.97 -4.21
C VAL A 205 9.97 15.42 -3.69
N GLU A 206 11.10 15.90 -3.18
CA GLU A 206 11.25 17.29 -2.75
C GLU A 206 10.98 18.28 -3.90
N ALA A 207 11.48 17.97 -5.10
CA ALA A 207 11.26 18.79 -6.29
C ALA A 207 9.77 18.84 -6.69
N ILE A 208 9.03 17.75 -6.52
CA ILE A 208 7.58 17.68 -6.77
C ILE A 208 6.83 18.51 -5.73
N LEU A 209 7.05 18.24 -4.45
CA LEU A 209 6.36 18.91 -3.34
C LEU A 209 6.66 20.41 -3.24
N SER A 210 7.80 20.86 -3.79
CA SER A 210 8.15 22.28 -3.82
C SER A 210 7.36 23.07 -4.86
N LYS A 211 6.82 22.40 -5.90
CA LYS A 211 5.99 23.02 -6.94
C LYS A 211 4.52 23.16 -6.55
N ASP A 212 4.08 22.37 -5.60
CA ASP A 212 2.69 22.34 -5.10
C ASP A 212 2.47 23.30 -3.91
N ARG A 213 3.48 24.12 -3.56
CA ARG A 213 3.42 25.21 -2.58
C ARG A 213 3.18 26.55 -3.26
#